data_9645f786a032e2e0bfe991a0abd798e3
#
_entry.id   9645f786a032e2e0bfe991a0abd798e3
#
_cell.length_a   1.000
_cell.length_b   1.000
_cell.length_c   1.000
_cell.angle_alpha   90.00
_cell.angle_beta   90.00
_cell.angle_gamma   90.00
#
_symmetry.space_group_name_H-M   'P 1'
#
loop_
_entity.id
_entity.type
_entity.pdbx_description
1 polymer ?
#
loop_
_entity_poly.entity_id
_entity_poly.type
_entity_poly.pdbx_seq_one_letter_code
_entity_poly.pdbx_strand_id
1 'polypeptide(L)'
;PSNSSAASDVYKRQDLDKRIRSLAPIIISVSRSTDIPAFYVKWFFNRLAKGYCVWYNPFNRRKMYVSFERCKAIVFWTKNPKPILPYLHELDRRGIHYYFQFTLNDYVSEGFEPNVPSVTQRVETFRELSEMIGKERVIWRFDPLIITPSITPRVLLSRIWKIGNQLKGYTDKLVFSFVDVKAYRKVQNNLIKETNCFTKEDVETAEMNAMQRQETVEGLVKLREIWASTGWNVTLATCAEDIDLTVYGIEHNRCIDGDLMERVFGEDYELVYYLRTGQLPEPDLFGTFLALPDKRKDLKDKGQRKACGCMISKDIGRYNTCSHFCVYCYANTNRECVQKNAVHYSDDSESLIRS
;
A
#
# COMPACT_ATOMS: atom_id res chain seq x y z
N PRO A 1 1.24 -13.71 -18.71
CA PRO A 1 -0.08 -13.10 -18.71
C PRO A 1 -0.82 -13.53 -17.46
N SER A 2 -1.04 -12.59 -16.54
CA SER A 2 -1.84 -12.83 -15.35
C SER A 2 -3.31 -12.97 -15.80
N ASN A 3 -3.77 -14.19 -16.00
CA ASN A 3 -5.20 -14.50 -16.01
C ASN A 3 -5.72 -14.38 -14.58
N SER A 4 -5.86 -13.15 -14.08
CA SER A 4 -6.73 -12.92 -12.94
C SER A 4 -8.15 -13.14 -13.47
N SER A 5 -8.87 -14.11 -12.90
CA SER A 5 -10.29 -14.33 -13.11
C SER A 5 -11.14 -13.22 -12.48
N ALA A 6 -10.76 -11.96 -12.73
CA ALA A 6 -11.62 -10.84 -12.45
C ALA A 6 -12.71 -10.85 -13.51
N ALA A 7 -13.96 -11.02 -13.11
CA ALA A 7 -15.12 -11.01 -14.00
C ALA A 7 -15.03 -9.77 -14.88
N SER A 8 -15.08 -9.98 -16.21
CA SER A 8 -15.12 -8.88 -17.17
C SER A 8 -16.57 -8.48 -17.35
N ASP A 9 -16.99 -7.38 -16.71
CA ASP A 9 -18.30 -6.79 -16.94
C ASP A 9 -18.27 -5.82 -18.12
N VAL A 10 -19.43 -5.67 -18.74
CA VAL A 10 -19.64 -4.70 -19.82
C VAL A 10 -20.21 -3.44 -19.19
N TYR A 11 -19.33 -2.45 -18.94
CA TYR A 11 -19.74 -1.18 -18.39
C TYR A 11 -20.35 -0.26 -19.47
N LYS A 12 -21.52 0.33 -19.20
CA LYS A 12 -22.12 1.36 -20.05
C LYS A 12 -21.50 2.71 -19.70
N ARG A 13 -20.66 3.26 -20.59
CA ARG A 13 -20.08 4.59 -20.42
C ARG A 13 -21.17 5.64 -20.48
N GLN A 14 -21.48 6.30 -19.37
CA GLN A 14 -22.56 7.28 -19.25
C GLN A 14 -22.42 8.45 -20.23
N ASP A 15 -21.17 8.81 -20.58
CA ASP A 15 -20.90 9.98 -21.42
C ASP A 15 -21.04 9.74 -22.93
N LEU A 16 -21.11 8.47 -23.41
CA LEU A 16 -21.08 8.14 -24.84
C LEU A 16 -22.07 7.07 -25.29
N ASP A 17 -22.95 6.61 -24.44
CA ASP A 17 -23.91 5.51 -24.72
C ASP A 17 -23.28 4.22 -25.30
N LYS A 18 -21.95 4.04 -25.13
CA LYS A 18 -21.20 2.89 -25.62
C LYS A 18 -20.92 1.90 -24.49
N ARG A 19 -21.24 0.64 -24.72
CA ARG A 19 -20.81 -0.46 -23.85
C ARG A 19 -19.33 -0.74 -24.06
N ILE A 20 -18.52 -0.59 -23.02
CA ILE A 20 -17.08 -0.86 -23.07
C ILE A 20 -16.78 -2.01 -22.11
N ARG A 21 -16.01 -2.98 -22.59
CA ARG A 21 -15.54 -4.07 -21.74
C ARG A 21 -14.57 -3.49 -20.68
N SER A 22 -14.91 -3.66 -19.42
CA SER A 22 -14.13 -3.20 -18.27
C SER A 22 -13.79 -4.36 -17.33
N LEU A 23 -12.76 -4.16 -16.53
CA LEU A 23 -12.45 -5.00 -15.39
C LEU A 23 -13.24 -4.47 -14.19
N ALA A 24 -13.98 -5.33 -13.48
CA ALA A 24 -14.75 -4.95 -12.30
C ALA A 24 -14.21 -5.69 -11.05
N PRO A 25 -13.09 -5.22 -10.48
CA PRO A 25 -12.46 -5.85 -9.32
C PRO A 25 -13.27 -5.62 -8.05
N ILE A 26 -13.27 -6.63 -7.18
CA ILE A 26 -13.87 -6.53 -5.85
C ILE A 26 -12.96 -5.78 -4.89
N ILE A 27 -11.64 -5.95 -5.03
CA ILE A 27 -10.63 -5.26 -4.22
C ILE A 27 -9.78 -4.37 -5.12
N ILE A 28 -9.66 -3.10 -4.74
CA ILE A 28 -8.86 -2.10 -5.47
C ILE A 28 -7.70 -1.61 -4.58
N SER A 29 -6.52 -1.56 -5.17
CA SER A 29 -5.30 -0.99 -4.59
C SER A 29 -5.14 0.46 -5.04
N VAL A 30 -5.03 1.40 -4.09
CA VAL A 30 -4.98 2.87 -4.34
C VAL A 30 -3.82 3.48 -3.56
N SER A 31 -2.56 3.47 -3.99
CA SER A 31 -1.95 2.60 -5.00
C SER A 31 -0.52 2.24 -4.56
N ARG A 32 0.03 1.12 -5.04
CA ARG A 32 1.43 0.73 -4.81
C ARG A 32 2.44 1.55 -5.63
N SER A 33 1.97 2.26 -6.67
CA SER A 33 2.83 2.94 -7.64
C SER A 33 2.80 4.47 -7.54
N THR A 34 1.85 5.03 -6.76
CA THR A 34 1.76 6.48 -6.48
C THR A 34 0.94 6.73 -5.22
N ASP A 35 1.14 7.86 -4.57
CA ASP A 35 0.38 8.25 -3.38
C ASP A 35 -0.88 9.03 -3.79
N ILE A 36 -1.96 8.29 -4.10
CA ILE A 36 -3.24 8.88 -4.48
C ILE A 36 -3.86 9.66 -3.31
N PRO A 37 -3.87 9.15 -2.07
CA PRO A 37 -4.35 9.89 -0.90
C PRO A 37 -3.67 11.23 -0.67
N ALA A 38 -2.39 11.37 -1.04
CA ALA A 38 -1.65 12.61 -0.85
C ALA A 38 -1.86 13.62 -1.98
N PHE A 39 -1.94 13.17 -3.24
CA PHE A 39 -1.81 14.08 -4.41
C PHE A 39 -3.00 14.05 -5.35
N TYR A 40 -3.85 13.03 -5.32
CA TYR A 40 -4.84 12.77 -6.36
C TYR A 40 -6.25 12.50 -5.81
N VAL A 41 -6.57 13.05 -4.63
CA VAL A 41 -7.84 12.81 -3.94
C VAL A 41 -9.04 13.21 -4.79
N LYS A 42 -9.01 14.41 -5.38
CA LYS A 42 -10.11 14.92 -6.21
C LYS A 42 -10.33 14.04 -7.45
N TRP A 43 -9.23 13.67 -8.14
CA TRP A 43 -9.31 12.74 -9.26
C TRP A 43 -9.94 11.42 -8.85
N PHE A 44 -9.50 10.85 -7.74
CA PHE A 44 -9.99 9.56 -7.25
C PHE A 44 -11.51 9.61 -7.00
N PHE A 45 -12.01 10.59 -6.25
CA PHE A 45 -13.44 10.70 -5.96
C PHE A 45 -14.25 11.08 -7.19
N ASN A 46 -13.72 11.90 -8.12
CA ASN A 46 -14.34 12.14 -9.42
C ASN A 46 -14.49 10.84 -10.23
N ARG A 47 -13.45 10.00 -10.25
CA ARG A 47 -13.53 8.70 -10.94
C ARG A 47 -14.48 7.73 -10.25
N LEU A 48 -14.46 7.70 -8.92
CA LEU A 48 -15.41 6.92 -8.14
C LEU A 48 -16.86 7.33 -8.41
N ALA A 49 -17.14 8.63 -8.47
CA ALA A 49 -18.46 9.16 -8.82
C ALA A 49 -18.88 8.81 -10.25
N LYS A 50 -17.95 8.79 -11.20
CA LYS A 50 -18.17 8.37 -12.59
C LYS A 50 -18.24 6.84 -12.77
N GLY A 51 -17.96 6.06 -11.74
CA GLY A 51 -18.05 4.61 -11.72
C GLY A 51 -16.90 3.88 -12.40
N TYR A 52 -15.90 4.57 -12.97
CA TYR A 52 -14.74 3.93 -13.60
C TYR A 52 -13.52 4.86 -13.69
N CYS A 53 -12.35 4.24 -13.88
CA CYS A 53 -11.15 4.94 -14.31
C CYS A 53 -10.44 4.19 -15.45
N VAL A 54 -9.50 4.86 -16.10
CA VAL A 54 -8.63 4.28 -17.10
C VAL A 54 -7.25 4.02 -16.49
N TRP A 55 -6.79 2.80 -16.64
CA TRP A 55 -5.46 2.38 -16.22
C TRP A 55 -4.63 1.91 -17.41
N TYR A 56 -3.35 2.26 -17.44
CA TYR A 56 -2.41 1.81 -18.47
C TYR A 56 -1.44 0.80 -17.88
N ASN A 57 -1.31 -0.35 -18.52
CA ASN A 57 -0.32 -1.34 -18.11
C ASN A 57 1.10 -0.76 -18.26
N PRO A 58 1.91 -0.71 -17.19
CA PRO A 58 3.23 -0.07 -17.22
C PRO A 58 4.24 -0.77 -18.14
N PHE A 59 4.01 -2.05 -18.49
CA PHE A 59 4.93 -2.83 -19.32
C PHE A 59 4.61 -2.75 -20.79
N ASN A 60 3.33 -2.87 -21.18
CA ASN A 60 2.91 -2.93 -22.60
C ASN A 60 2.05 -1.74 -23.02
N ARG A 61 1.83 -0.77 -22.14
CA ARG A 61 1.02 0.45 -22.35
C ARG A 61 -0.45 0.20 -22.76
N ARG A 62 -0.94 -1.03 -22.62
CA ARG A 62 -2.31 -1.36 -22.97
C ARG A 62 -3.29 -0.61 -22.06
N LYS A 63 -4.24 0.10 -22.68
CA LYS A 63 -5.35 0.78 -22.01
C LYS A 63 -6.35 -0.24 -21.48
N MET A 64 -6.78 -0.07 -20.22
CA MET A 64 -7.79 -0.90 -19.56
C MET A 64 -8.76 0.02 -18.81
N TYR A 65 -10.05 -0.27 -18.92
CA TYR A 65 -11.07 0.35 -18.11
C TYR A 65 -11.24 -0.46 -16.82
N VAL A 66 -11.31 0.21 -15.68
CA VAL A 66 -11.51 -0.38 -14.36
C VAL A 66 -12.78 0.20 -13.79
N SER A 67 -13.81 -0.63 -13.63
CA SER A 67 -15.10 -0.25 -13.03
C SER A 67 -15.03 -0.33 -11.51
N PHE A 68 -15.68 0.60 -10.82
CA PHE A 68 -15.86 0.58 -9.37
C PHE A 68 -17.18 -0.08 -8.95
N GLU A 69 -18.01 -0.50 -9.89
CA GLU A 69 -19.37 -0.98 -9.64
C GLU A 69 -19.45 -2.17 -8.67
N ARG A 70 -18.47 -3.07 -8.75
CA ARG A 70 -18.38 -4.25 -7.88
C ARG A 70 -17.37 -4.11 -6.74
N CYS A 71 -16.82 -2.90 -6.56
CA CYS A 71 -15.79 -2.66 -5.56
C CYS A 71 -16.38 -2.74 -4.14
N LYS A 72 -15.89 -3.68 -3.34
CA LYS A 72 -16.26 -3.87 -1.93
C LYS A 72 -15.21 -3.36 -0.97
N ALA A 73 -13.92 -3.40 -1.36
CA ALA A 73 -12.84 -2.97 -0.49
C ALA A 73 -11.74 -2.21 -1.25
N ILE A 74 -11.21 -1.19 -0.59
CA ILE A 74 -10.09 -0.37 -1.08
C ILE A 74 -8.95 -0.42 -0.08
N VAL A 75 -7.73 -0.64 -0.58
CA VAL A 75 -6.52 -0.56 0.22
C VAL A 75 -5.69 0.63 -0.24
N PHE A 76 -5.47 1.57 0.66
CA PHE A 76 -4.68 2.77 0.40
C PHE A 76 -3.23 2.59 0.82
N TRP A 77 -2.29 3.00 -0.01
CA TRP A 77 -0.88 3.20 0.35
C TRP A 77 -0.57 4.67 0.37
N THR A 78 -0.02 5.16 1.46
CA THR A 78 0.27 6.59 1.58
C THR A 78 1.37 6.89 2.58
N LYS A 79 2.06 8.01 2.37
CA LYS A 79 2.94 8.66 3.35
C LYS A 79 2.29 9.91 3.95
N ASN A 80 1.17 10.35 3.37
CA ASN A 80 0.43 11.52 3.84
C ASN A 80 -1.07 11.37 3.53
N PRO A 81 -1.85 10.73 4.39
CA PRO A 81 -3.29 10.59 4.18
C PRO A 81 -4.10 11.87 4.51
N LYS A 82 -3.48 12.94 5.05
CA LYS A 82 -4.21 14.15 5.48
C LYS A 82 -5.19 14.70 4.43
N PRO A 83 -4.85 14.77 3.12
CA PRO A 83 -5.77 15.30 2.12
C PRO A 83 -7.02 14.45 1.88
N ILE A 84 -6.98 13.13 2.12
CA ILE A 84 -8.13 12.24 1.87
C ILE A 84 -9.08 12.16 3.07
N LEU A 85 -8.66 12.51 4.29
CA LEU A 85 -9.48 12.36 5.50
C LEU A 85 -10.89 12.96 5.36
N PRO A 86 -11.07 14.20 4.86
CA PRO A 86 -12.38 14.81 4.71
C PRO A 86 -13.33 14.07 3.76
N TYR A 87 -12.81 13.18 2.93
CA TYR A 87 -13.57 12.46 1.90
C TYR A 87 -13.94 11.03 2.27
N LEU A 88 -13.42 10.49 3.37
CA LEU A 88 -13.62 9.08 3.74
C LEU A 88 -15.10 8.71 3.93
N HIS A 89 -15.90 9.65 4.44
CA HIS A 89 -17.34 9.49 4.59
C HIS A 89 -18.06 9.15 3.26
N GLU A 90 -17.48 9.52 2.11
CA GLU A 90 -18.04 9.18 0.81
C GLU A 90 -17.91 7.68 0.49
N LEU A 91 -16.84 7.04 0.98
CA LEU A 91 -16.68 5.58 0.88
C LEU A 91 -17.66 4.86 1.81
N ASP A 92 -17.80 5.33 3.05
CA ASP A 92 -18.75 4.80 4.03
C ASP A 92 -20.19 4.86 3.50
N ARG A 93 -20.57 6.00 2.91
CA ARG A 93 -21.90 6.20 2.29
C ARG A 93 -22.17 5.24 1.12
N ARG A 94 -21.12 4.78 0.42
CA ARG A 94 -21.20 3.82 -0.69
C ARG A 94 -21.12 2.37 -0.25
N GLY A 95 -20.92 2.11 1.04
CA GLY A 95 -20.69 0.76 1.55
C GLY A 95 -19.38 0.15 1.06
N ILE A 96 -18.37 0.97 0.75
CA ILE A 96 -17.04 0.52 0.33
C ILE A 96 -16.12 0.52 1.54
N HIS A 97 -15.69 -0.65 1.94
CA HIS A 97 -14.73 -0.82 3.03
C HIS A 97 -13.34 -0.37 2.63
N TYR A 98 -12.53 0.08 3.60
CA TYR A 98 -11.16 0.51 3.31
C TYR A 98 -10.26 0.42 4.53
N TYR A 99 -8.96 0.29 4.28
CA TYR A 99 -7.90 0.42 5.28
C TYR A 99 -6.63 0.98 4.65
N PHE A 100 -5.68 1.39 5.50
CA PHE A 100 -4.49 2.11 5.09
C PHE A 100 -3.21 1.35 5.40
N GLN A 101 -2.33 1.31 4.43
CA GLN A 101 -0.91 1.00 4.54
C GLN A 101 -0.18 2.34 4.67
N PHE A 102 0.02 2.83 5.91
CA PHE A 102 0.61 4.15 6.15
C PHE A 102 2.10 4.02 6.39
N THR A 103 2.91 4.47 5.43
CA THR A 103 4.37 4.50 5.56
C THR A 103 4.79 5.73 6.34
N LEU A 104 5.34 5.51 7.53
CA LEU A 104 5.87 6.53 8.42
C LEU A 104 7.29 6.15 8.83
N ASN A 105 8.26 6.60 8.02
CA ASN A 105 9.70 6.50 8.24
C ASN A 105 10.24 7.78 8.88
N ASP A 106 11.49 7.75 9.31
CA ASP A 106 12.25 8.94 9.71
C ASP A 106 13.60 8.98 8.97
N TYR A 107 13.56 9.60 7.78
CA TYR A 107 14.74 9.82 6.93
C TYR A 107 14.90 11.30 6.60
N VAL A 108 14.52 12.17 7.54
CA VAL A 108 14.53 13.64 7.35
C VAL A 108 15.96 14.16 7.22
N SER A 109 16.87 13.71 8.09
CA SER A 109 18.25 14.16 8.10
C SER A 109 19.04 13.77 6.85
N GLU A 110 18.65 12.68 6.20
CA GLU A 110 19.28 12.19 4.98
C GLU A 110 18.64 12.76 3.70
N GLY A 111 17.50 13.42 3.82
CA GLY A 111 16.78 13.95 2.68
C GLY A 111 16.19 12.87 1.75
N PHE A 112 15.99 11.64 2.25
CA PHE A 112 15.50 10.54 1.41
C PHE A 112 14.03 10.68 1.01
N GLU A 113 13.30 11.52 1.71
CA GLU A 113 11.85 11.77 1.49
C GLU A 113 11.57 13.29 1.43
N PRO A 114 12.08 14.01 0.41
CA PRO A 114 12.15 15.47 0.43
C PRO A 114 10.79 16.18 0.46
N ASN A 115 9.73 15.58 -0.08
CA ASN A 115 8.39 16.17 -0.12
C ASN A 115 7.37 15.41 0.76
N VAL A 116 7.86 14.69 1.75
CA VAL A 116 6.98 14.06 2.74
C VAL A 116 6.86 15.02 3.94
N PRO A 117 5.66 15.18 4.54
CA PRO A 117 5.51 16.02 5.73
C PRO A 117 6.40 15.56 6.88
N SER A 118 6.68 16.45 7.83
CA SER A 118 7.51 16.12 8.99
C SER A 118 7.00 14.89 9.76
N VAL A 119 7.88 14.22 10.48
CA VAL A 119 7.51 13.07 11.32
C VAL A 119 6.39 13.43 12.29
N THR A 120 6.50 14.61 12.94
CA THR A 120 5.46 15.09 13.87
C THR A 120 4.10 15.21 13.20
N GLN A 121 4.01 15.88 12.06
CA GLN A 121 2.76 16.02 11.32
C GLN A 121 2.18 14.66 10.88
N ARG A 122 3.03 13.73 10.48
CA ARG A 122 2.59 12.38 10.08
C ARG A 122 2.10 11.56 11.27
N VAL A 123 2.74 11.69 12.43
CA VAL A 123 2.28 11.05 13.67
C VAL A 123 0.91 11.60 14.09
N GLU A 124 0.72 12.90 14.05
CA GLU A 124 -0.58 13.54 14.33
C GLU A 124 -1.66 13.04 13.35
N THR A 125 -1.35 13.03 12.04
CA THR A 125 -2.27 12.51 11.01
C THR A 125 -2.55 11.02 11.17
N PHE A 126 -1.56 10.23 11.61
CA PHE A 126 -1.74 8.81 11.88
C PHE A 126 -2.75 8.57 13.02
N ARG A 127 -2.60 9.32 14.10
CA ARG A 127 -3.51 9.25 15.25
C ARG A 127 -4.93 9.67 14.85
N GLU A 128 -5.07 10.83 14.18
CA GLU A 128 -6.34 11.31 13.67
C GLU A 128 -7.05 10.27 12.77
N LEU A 129 -6.32 9.68 11.81
CA LEU A 129 -6.87 8.62 10.96
C LEU A 129 -7.28 7.40 11.79
N SER A 130 -6.44 6.97 12.73
CA SER A 130 -6.75 5.83 13.60
C SER A 130 -7.97 6.06 14.47
N GLU A 131 -8.15 7.26 15.01
CA GLU A 131 -9.33 7.65 15.77
C GLU A 131 -10.61 7.67 14.91
N MET A 132 -10.49 8.07 13.64
CA MET A 132 -11.61 8.11 12.69
C MET A 132 -12.09 6.72 12.27
N ILE A 133 -11.15 5.81 11.97
CA ILE A 133 -11.50 4.53 11.32
C ILE A 133 -11.21 3.27 12.15
N GLY A 134 -10.54 3.43 13.30
CA GLY A 134 -10.10 2.34 14.15
C GLY A 134 -8.66 1.89 13.86
N LYS A 135 -7.93 1.57 14.93
CA LYS A 135 -6.49 1.21 14.90
C LYS A 135 -6.16 -0.02 14.05
N GLU A 136 -7.07 -0.97 13.93
CA GLU A 136 -6.90 -2.19 13.14
C GLU A 136 -6.88 -1.92 11.63
N ARG A 137 -7.41 -0.77 11.22
CA ARG A 137 -7.50 -0.35 9.81
C ARG A 137 -6.36 0.58 9.39
N VAL A 138 -5.41 0.89 10.29
CA VAL A 138 -4.24 1.72 9.99
C VAL A 138 -2.96 0.94 10.28
N ILE A 139 -2.35 0.40 9.25
CA ILE A 139 -1.14 -0.41 9.35
C ILE A 139 0.08 0.51 9.26
N TRP A 140 0.88 0.55 10.31
CA TRP A 140 2.14 1.29 10.29
C TRP A 140 3.18 0.55 9.46
N ARG A 141 3.80 1.24 8.51
CA ARG A 141 4.93 0.73 7.74
C ARG A 141 6.17 1.58 8.03
N PHE A 142 7.22 0.95 8.51
CA PHE A 142 8.57 1.51 8.47
C PHE A 142 9.32 0.80 7.33
N ASP A 143 9.16 1.31 6.13
CA ASP A 143 9.43 0.56 4.91
C ASP A 143 9.94 1.50 3.78
N PRO A 144 11.15 1.21 3.22
CA PRO A 144 12.10 0.17 3.60
C PRO A 144 13.07 0.60 4.72
N LEU A 145 13.77 -0.38 5.32
CA LEU A 145 14.93 -0.17 6.17
C LEU A 145 16.17 0.05 5.29
N ILE A 146 16.77 1.23 5.40
CA ILE A 146 17.97 1.65 4.64
C ILE A 146 19.05 2.00 5.61
N ILE A 147 20.28 1.51 5.40
CA ILE A 147 21.45 1.88 6.16
C ILE A 147 22.37 2.80 5.35
N THR A 148 23.13 3.61 6.06
CA THR A 148 24.19 4.47 5.53
C THR A 148 25.37 4.45 6.52
N PRO A 149 26.50 5.07 6.24
CA PRO A 149 27.54 5.22 7.24
C PRO A 149 27.06 5.88 8.55
N SER A 150 26.03 6.73 8.50
CA SER A 150 25.43 7.39 9.67
C SER A 150 24.16 6.72 10.20
N ILE A 151 23.48 5.90 9.40
CA ILE A 151 22.28 5.13 9.78
C ILE A 151 22.67 3.66 10.00
N THR A 152 23.11 3.34 11.21
CA THR A 152 23.34 1.95 11.63
C THR A 152 22.03 1.28 12.03
N PRO A 153 21.97 -0.08 12.20
CA PRO A 153 20.84 -0.77 12.78
C PRO A 153 20.36 -0.14 14.09
N ARG A 154 21.26 0.25 14.97
CA ARG A 154 20.95 0.92 16.24
C ARG A 154 20.24 2.27 16.04
N VAL A 155 20.65 3.06 15.06
CA VAL A 155 20.00 4.35 14.73
C VAL A 155 18.59 4.09 14.19
N LEU A 156 18.39 3.12 13.29
CA LEU A 156 17.06 2.73 12.79
C LEU A 156 16.15 2.29 13.94
N LEU A 157 16.62 1.41 14.81
CA LEU A 157 15.86 0.95 15.97
C LEU A 157 15.49 2.12 16.91
N SER A 158 16.37 3.08 17.12
CA SER A 158 16.05 4.28 17.89
C SER A 158 14.94 5.14 17.24
N ARG A 159 14.96 5.28 15.91
CA ARG A 159 13.91 6.00 15.16
C ARG A 159 12.57 5.27 15.24
N ILE A 160 12.58 3.96 15.03
CA ILE A 160 11.39 3.09 15.15
C ILE A 160 10.84 3.18 16.59
N TRP A 161 11.68 3.13 17.60
CA TRP A 161 11.29 3.29 19.00
C TRP A 161 10.60 4.64 19.25
N LYS A 162 11.18 5.74 18.79
CA LYS A 162 10.65 7.10 18.97
C LYS A 162 9.26 7.26 18.31
N ILE A 163 9.09 6.73 17.10
CA ILE A 163 7.80 6.76 16.40
C ILE A 163 6.82 5.82 17.09
N GLY A 164 7.21 4.57 17.36
CA GLY A 164 6.35 3.56 17.94
C GLY A 164 5.75 3.99 19.28
N ASN A 165 6.53 4.63 20.16
CA ASN A 165 6.01 5.16 21.42
C ASN A 165 4.91 6.23 21.22
N GLN A 166 4.94 6.95 20.10
CA GLN A 166 3.91 7.91 19.75
C GLN A 166 2.70 7.26 19.08
N LEU A 167 2.88 6.07 18.46
CA LEU A 167 1.82 5.32 17.78
C LEU A 167 1.18 4.23 18.68
N LYS A 168 1.64 4.11 19.92
CA LYS A 168 1.07 3.16 20.89
C LYS A 168 -0.43 3.37 21.06
N GLY A 169 -1.23 2.32 20.80
CA GLY A 169 -2.68 2.37 20.86
C GLY A 169 -3.38 2.83 19.59
N TYR A 170 -2.63 3.29 18.56
CA TYR A 170 -3.16 3.76 17.29
C TYR A 170 -2.94 2.78 16.12
N THR A 171 -2.25 1.69 16.35
CA THR A 171 -2.07 0.59 15.39
C THR A 171 -1.76 -0.70 16.12
N ASP A 172 -2.09 -1.83 15.50
CA ASP A 172 -1.79 -3.17 16.03
C ASP A 172 -0.70 -3.88 15.21
N LYS A 173 -0.17 -3.24 14.15
CA LYS A 173 0.79 -3.88 13.26
C LYS A 173 1.88 -2.91 12.77
N LEU A 174 3.13 -3.35 12.86
CA LEU A 174 4.29 -2.71 12.23
C LEU A 174 4.81 -3.62 11.11
N VAL A 175 4.82 -3.10 9.89
CA VAL A 175 5.38 -3.77 8.71
C VAL A 175 6.69 -3.12 8.32
N PHE A 176 7.69 -3.92 7.99
CA PHE A 176 8.98 -3.44 7.48
C PHE A 176 9.47 -4.28 6.30
N SER A 177 10.41 -3.75 5.54
CA SER A 177 11.18 -4.49 4.54
C SER A 177 12.63 -4.01 4.54
N PHE A 178 13.53 -4.83 4.07
CA PHE A 178 14.89 -4.41 3.76
C PHE A 178 14.92 -3.77 2.37
N VAL A 179 15.72 -2.74 2.16
CA VAL A 179 15.82 -2.09 0.86
C VAL A 179 16.47 -3.03 -0.17
N ASP A 180 15.90 -3.08 -1.37
CA ASP A 180 16.45 -3.80 -2.52
C ASP A 180 17.16 -2.79 -3.44
N VAL A 181 18.43 -2.54 -3.24
CA VAL A 181 19.22 -1.62 -4.07
C VAL A 181 19.80 -2.35 -5.29
N LYS A 182 20.34 -3.57 -5.07
CA LYS A 182 20.94 -4.39 -6.13
C LYS A 182 19.96 -4.74 -7.23
N ALA A 183 18.70 -5.00 -6.86
CA ALA A 183 17.66 -5.37 -7.81
C ALA A 183 17.17 -4.17 -8.67
N TYR A 184 17.39 -2.93 -8.23
CA TYR A 184 16.80 -1.75 -8.88
C TYR A 184 17.83 -0.67 -9.24
N ARG A 185 18.37 -0.75 -10.47
CA ARG A 185 19.35 0.22 -10.99
C ARG A 185 18.91 1.69 -10.88
N LYS A 186 17.59 1.96 -11.00
CA LYS A 186 17.09 3.32 -10.83
C LYS A 186 17.15 3.80 -9.37
N VAL A 187 16.99 2.89 -8.40
CA VAL A 187 17.17 3.22 -6.97
C VAL A 187 18.64 3.56 -6.72
N GLN A 188 19.59 2.76 -7.25
CA GLN A 188 21.02 3.07 -7.15
C GLN A 188 21.32 4.47 -7.71
N ASN A 189 20.84 4.76 -8.94
CA ASN A 189 21.05 6.04 -9.59
C ASN A 189 20.48 7.21 -8.78
N ASN A 190 19.31 7.08 -8.19
CA ASN A 190 18.70 8.12 -7.39
C ASN A 190 19.44 8.32 -6.06
N LEU A 191 19.84 7.24 -5.37
CA LEU A 191 20.64 7.32 -4.15
C LEU A 191 21.96 8.04 -4.39
N ILE A 192 22.66 7.76 -5.50
CA ILE A 192 23.93 8.42 -5.85
C ILE A 192 23.73 9.89 -6.23
N LYS A 193 22.69 10.20 -7.02
CA LYS A 193 22.52 11.55 -7.59
C LYS A 193 21.83 12.54 -6.64
N GLU A 194 20.88 12.05 -5.85
CA GLU A 194 20.00 12.90 -5.04
C GLU A 194 20.43 12.96 -3.57
N THR A 195 21.50 12.21 -3.19
CA THR A 195 22.03 12.20 -1.82
C THR A 195 23.55 12.29 -1.82
N ASN A 196 24.11 12.69 -0.69
CA ASN A 196 25.55 12.67 -0.44
C ASN A 196 25.99 11.43 0.36
N CYS A 197 25.10 10.41 0.46
CA CYS A 197 25.35 9.24 1.31
C CYS A 197 26.11 8.13 0.59
N PHE A 198 26.09 8.12 -0.74
CA PHE A 198 26.61 7.00 -1.53
C PHE A 198 27.32 7.45 -2.81
N THR A 199 28.31 6.65 -3.20
CA THR A 199 28.99 6.68 -4.49
C THR A 199 28.58 5.47 -5.32
N LYS A 200 29.12 5.33 -6.56
CA LYS A 200 28.87 4.15 -7.39
C LYS A 200 29.49 2.87 -6.79
N GLU A 201 30.58 3.05 -6.04
CA GLU A 201 31.38 1.95 -5.49
C GLU A 201 30.72 1.36 -4.23
N ASP A 202 29.95 2.16 -3.49
CA ASP A 202 29.42 1.77 -2.19
C ASP A 202 27.89 1.79 -2.06
N VAL A 203 27.14 2.21 -3.10
CA VAL A 203 25.67 2.31 -3.06
C VAL A 203 24.96 1.01 -2.67
N GLU A 204 25.57 -0.14 -2.98
CA GLU A 204 25.02 -1.44 -2.60
C GLU A 204 25.11 -1.72 -1.10
N THR A 205 25.94 -0.96 -0.38
CA THR A 205 26.05 -1.04 1.10
C THR A 205 24.83 -0.44 1.80
N ALA A 206 23.91 0.21 1.08
CA ALA A 206 22.60 0.59 1.60
C ALA A 206 21.75 -0.64 1.98
N GLU A 207 22.03 -1.81 1.39
CA GLU A 207 21.47 -3.08 1.82
C GLU A 207 22.22 -3.62 3.04
N MET A 208 21.47 -4.08 4.01
CA MET A 208 22.04 -4.73 5.20
C MET A 208 22.70 -6.06 4.84
N ASN A 209 23.91 -6.28 5.35
CA ASN A 209 24.51 -7.61 5.36
C ASN A 209 23.81 -8.53 6.40
N ALA A 210 24.18 -9.81 6.43
CA ALA A 210 23.54 -10.79 7.32
C ALA A 210 23.60 -10.41 8.79
N MET A 211 24.75 -9.91 9.28
CA MET A 211 24.94 -9.49 10.67
C MET A 211 24.06 -8.28 11.02
N GLN A 212 24.01 -7.30 10.14
CA GLN A 212 23.17 -6.10 10.33
C GLN A 212 21.68 -6.42 10.31
N ARG A 213 21.25 -7.34 9.44
CA ARG A 213 19.88 -7.85 9.43
C ARG A 213 19.53 -8.55 10.75
N GLN A 214 20.41 -9.43 11.22
CA GLN A 214 20.21 -10.11 12.49
C GLN A 214 20.11 -9.11 13.65
N GLU A 215 21.06 -8.17 13.77
CA GLU A 215 21.02 -7.11 14.79
C GLU A 215 19.70 -6.33 14.76
N THR A 216 19.23 -5.98 13.54
CA THR A 216 17.99 -5.24 13.35
C THR A 216 16.77 -6.06 13.78
N VAL A 217 16.71 -7.34 13.37
CA VAL A 217 15.61 -8.25 13.72
C VAL A 217 15.53 -8.46 15.23
N GLU A 218 16.64 -8.79 15.86
CA GLU A 218 16.72 -8.97 17.32
C GLU A 218 16.34 -7.70 18.06
N GLY A 219 16.79 -6.55 17.56
CA GLY A 219 16.40 -5.24 18.10
C GLY A 219 14.91 -4.99 17.99
N LEU A 220 14.26 -5.27 16.85
CA LEU A 220 12.81 -5.13 16.67
C LEU A 220 12.03 -6.05 17.61
N VAL A 221 12.50 -7.28 17.83
CA VAL A 221 11.89 -8.21 18.80
C VAL A 221 11.95 -7.61 20.21
N LYS A 222 13.10 -7.09 20.63
CA LYS A 222 13.24 -6.42 21.93
C LYS A 222 12.31 -5.22 22.06
N LEU A 223 12.16 -4.40 21.01
CA LEU A 223 11.21 -3.27 21.02
C LEU A 223 9.77 -3.78 21.22
N ARG A 224 9.36 -4.82 20.51
CA ARG A 224 8.05 -5.46 20.66
C ARG A 224 7.81 -5.94 22.10
N GLU A 225 8.78 -6.60 22.70
CA GLU A 225 8.71 -7.09 24.10
C GLU A 225 8.54 -5.93 25.09
N ILE A 226 9.30 -4.84 24.91
CA ILE A 226 9.17 -3.65 25.74
C ILE A 226 7.78 -3.02 25.56
N TRP A 227 7.28 -2.91 24.34
CA TRP A 227 5.93 -2.38 24.08
C TRP A 227 4.86 -3.29 24.69
N ALA A 228 5.00 -4.61 24.58
CA ALA A 228 4.08 -5.56 25.19
C ALA A 228 4.05 -5.44 26.72
N SER A 229 5.20 -5.24 27.38
CA SER A 229 5.26 -5.03 28.84
C SER A 229 4.56 -3.75 29.30
N THR A 230 4.35 -2.81 28.37
CA THR A 230 3.60 -1.57 28.62
C THR A 230 2.14 -1.64 28.10
N GLY A 231 1.64 -2.84 27.74
CA GLY A 231 0.27 -3.09 27.30
C GLY A 231 0.00 -2.83 25.82
N TRP A 232 1.04 -2.73 24.97
CA TRP A 232 0.85 -2.62 23.52
C TRP A 232 1.40 -3.84 22.77
N ASN A 233 0.50 -4.75 22.39
CA ASN A 233 0.81 -5.97 21.66
C ASN A 233 0.81 -5.71 20.15
N VAL A 234 1.92 -5.15 19.63
CA VAL A 234 2.08 -4.89 18.19
C VAL A 234 2.62 -6.14 17.47
N THR A 235 1.99 -6.50 16.37
CA THR A 235 2.47 -7.55 15.47
C THR A 235 3.58 -6.99 14.58
N LEU A 236 4.73 -7.67 14.52
CA LEU A 236 5.79 -7.38 13.56
C LEU A 236 5.62 -8.26 12.32
N ALA A 237 5.75 -7.67 11.15
CA ALA A 237 5.65 -8.39 9.88
C ALA A 237 6.60 -7.85 8.81
N THR A 238 7.07 -8.73 7.90
CA THR A 238 7.92 -8.35 6.77
C THR A 238 7.11 -8.24 5.48
N CYS A 239 7.48 -7.31 4.60
CA CYS A 239 6.81 -7.13 3.30
C CYS A 239 7.64 -7.72 2.16
N ALA A 240 7.15 -8.83 1.58
CA ALA A 240 7.72 -9.48 0.39
C ALA A 240 9.21 -9.87 0.52
N GLU A 241 9.64 -10.24 1.72
CA GLU A 241 10.98 -10.75 2.01
C GLU A 241 11.04 -12.26 1.79
N ASP A 242 12.13 -12.76 1.22
CA ASP A 242 12.38 -14.19 1.04
C ASP A 242 12.89 -14.87 2.33
N ILE A 243 13.35 -14.06 3.30
CA ILE A 243 13.88 -14.57 4.58
C ILE A 243 12.73 -14.97 5.50
N ASP A 244 12.82 -16.16 6.06
CA ASP A 244 11.88 -16.63 7.08
C ASP A 244 12.29 -16.13 8.47
N LEU A 245 11.46 -15.24 9.04
CA LEU A 245 11.64 -14.69 10.38
C LEU A 245 10.60 -15.19 11.39
N THR A 246 9.87 -16.26 11.07
CA THR A 246 8.83 -16.84 11.95
C THR A 246 9.39 -17.33 13.27
N VAL A 247 10.65 -17.78 13.31
CA VAL A 247 11.37 -18.16 14.54
C VAL A 247 11.51 -16.99 15.54
N TYR A 248 11.45 -15.76 15.06
CA TYR A 248 11.43 -14.53 15.88
C TYR A 248 9.99 -14.04 16.17
N GLY A 249 8.97 -14.80 15.77
CA GLY A 249 7.58 -14.37 15.86
C GLY A 249 7.26 -13.17 14.96
N ILE A 250 7.93 -13.04 13.83
CA ILE A 250 7.70 -12.02 12.80
C ILE A 250 6.99 -12.66 11.63
N GLU A 251 5.84 -12.11 11.25
CA GLU A 251 4.98 -12.68 10.22
C GLU A 251 5.44 -12.28 8.80
N HIS A 252 5.11 -13.11 7.80
CA HIS A 252 5.07 -12.67 6.41
C HIS A 252 3.80 -11.86 6.17
N ASN A 253 3.96 -10.58 5.88
CA ASN A 253 2.84 -9.66 5.70
C ASN A 253 2.08 -9.90 4.40
N ARG A 254 0.78 -9.61 4.46
CA ARG A 254 -0.10 -9.43 3.31
C ARG A 254 -0.57 -7.98 3.29
N CYS A 255 -0.14 -7.19 2.30
CA CYS A 255 -0.59 -5.80 2.20
C CYS A 255 -2.06 -5.72 1.76
N ILE A 256 -2.50 -6.62 0.86
CA ILE A 256 -3.90 -6.92 0.61
C ILE A 256 -4.22 -8.17 1.42
N ASP A 257 -4.81 -7.95 2.59
CA ASP A 257 -4.93 -8.97 3.62
C ASP A 257 -6.40 -9.39 3.80
N GLY A 258 -6.72 -10.61 3.31
CA GLY A 258 -8.07 -11.16 3.41
C GLY A 258 -8.48 -11.48 4.84
N ASP A 259 -7.53 -11.91 5.69
CA ASP A 259 -7.82 -12.21 7.09
C ASP A 259 -8.10 -10.95 7.89
N LEU A 260 -7.37 -9.86 7.61
CA LEU A 260 -7.66 -8.54 8.17
C LEU A 260 -9.06 -8.06 7.73
N MET A 261 -9.34 -8.11 6.43
CA MET A 261 -10.63 -7.66 5.90
C MET A 261 -11.79 -8.46 6.49
N GLU A 262 -11.66 -9.78 6.60
CA GLU A 262 -12.73 -10.60 7.20
C GLU A 262 -12.91 -10.30 8.69
N ARG A 263 -11.82 -10.04 9.44
CA ARG A 263 -11.90 -9.69 10.86
C ARG A 263 -12.57 -8.33 11.08
N VAL A 264 -12.24 -7.34 10.24
CA VAL A 264 -12.65 -5.94 10.46
C VAL A 264 -13.98 -5.61 9.76
N PHE A 265 -14.30 -6.31 8.67
CA PHE A 265 -15.51 -6.09 7.86
C PHE A 265 -16.39 -7.34 7.78
N GLY A 266 -16.32 -8.19 8.80
CA GLY A 266 -17.01 -9.50 8.83
C GLY A 266 -18.54 -9.43 8.76
N GLU A 267 -19.14 -8.26 8.96
CA GLU A 267 -20.57 -8.02 8.82
C GLU A 267 -21.01 -7.92 7.33
N ASP A 268 -20.09 -7.60 6.40
CA ASP A 268 -20.37 -7.59 4.96
C ASP A 268 -20.31 -9.03 4.40
N TYR A 269 -21.45 -9.68 4.34
CA TYR A 269 -21.56 -11.04 3.82
C TYR A 269 -20.98 -11.20 2.43
N GLU A 270 -21.22 -10.27 1.49
CA GLU A 270 -20.74 -10.36 0.11
C GLU A 270 -19.22 -10.27 0.04
N LEU A 271 -18.61 -9.37 0.84
CA LEU A 271 -17.15 -9.28 0.94
C LEU A 271 -16.58 -10.57 1.54
N VAL A 272 -17.11 -11.05 2.67
CA VAL A 272 -16.63 -12.27 3.33
C VAL A 272 -16.77 -13.49 2.41
N TYR A 273 -17.90 -13.63 1.70
CA TYR A 273 -18.10 -14.70 0.73
C TYR A 273 -17.04 -14.64 -0.37
N TYR A 274 -16.76 -13.43 -0.91
CA TYR A 274 -15.70 -13.25 -1.90
C TYR A 274 -14.33 -13.62 -1.34
N LEU A 275 -14.00 -13.18 -0.12
CA LEU A 275 -12.70 -13.48 0.52
C LEU A 275 -12.47 -14.98 0.71
N ARG A 276 -13.54 -15.77 0.85
CA ARG A 276 -13.45 -17.23 1.00
C ARG A 276 -13.48 -17.99 -0.32
N THR A 277 -14.24 -17.50 -1.31
CA THR A 277 -14.53 -18.25 -2.55
C THR A 277 -13.88 -17.70 -3.82
N GLY A 278 -13.55 -16.39 -3.83
CA GLY A 278 -13.11 -15.65 -5.01
C GLY A 278 -14.24 -15.26 -5.96
N GLN A 279 -15.50 -15.40 -5.54
CA GLN A 279 -16.70 -15.06 -6.30
C GLN A 279 -17.66 -14.26 -5.42
N LEU A 280 -18.46 -13.38 -6.01
CA LEU A 280 -19.59 -12.80 -5.28
C LEU A 280 -20.70 -13.84 -5.12
N PRO A 281 -21.48 -13.79 -4.03
CA PRO A 281 -22.58 -14.70 -3.84
C PRO A 281 -23.70 -14.42 -4.85
N GLU A 282 -24.33 -15.48 -5.34
CA GLU A 282 -25.56 -15.40 -6.11
C GLU A 282 -26.69 -15.91 -5.22
N PRO A 283 -27.82 -15.20 -5.15
CA PRO A 283 -28.98 -15.70 -4.43
C PRO A 283 -29.55 -16.94 -5.13
N ASP A 284 -30.15 -17.83 -4.38
CA ASP A 284 -30.91 -18.95 -4.93
C ASP A 284 -32.23 -18.48 -5.60
N LEU A 285 -33.02 -19.41 -6.12
CA LEU A 285 -34.31 -19.13 -6.76
C LEU A 285 -35.33 -18.42 -5.84
N PHE A 286 -35.10 -18.44 -4.53
CA PHE A 286 -35.96 -17.81 -3.52
C PHE A 286 -35.35 -16.51 -2.99
N GLY A 287 -34.21 -16.03 -3.54
CA GLY A 287 -33.52 -14.83 -3.09
C GLY A 287 -32.69 -15.04 -1.82
N THR A 288 -32.46 -16.29 -1.38
CA THR A 288 -31.71 -16.63 -0.19
C THR A 288 -30.22 -16.84 -0.54
N PHE A 289 -29.33 -16.31 0.27
CA PHE A 289 -27.90 -16.56 0.13
C PHE A 289 -27.47 -17.85 0.84
N LEU A 290 -26.57 -18.59 0.21
CA LEU A 290 -25.99 -19.81 0.78
C LEU A 290 -25.15 -19.47 2.04
N ALA A 291 -25.03 -20.44 2.96
CA ALA A 291 -24.12 -20.28 4.10
C ALA A 291 -22.68 -20.02 3.65
N LEU A 292 -21.92 -19.27 4.47
CA LEU A 292 -20.51 -19.05 4.20
C LEU A 292 -19.75 -20.39 4.19
N PRO A 293 -18.95 -20.69 3.16
CA PRO A 293 -18.20 -21.93 3.13
C PRO A 293 -17.07 -21.93 4.16
N ASP A 294 -16.85 -23.06 4.83
CA ASP A 294 -15.78 -23.22 5.82
C ASP A 294 -14.39 -23.21 5.18
N LYS A 295 -14.26 -23.79 3.98
CA LYS A 295 -13.00 -23.86 3.24
C LYS A 295 -12.75 -22.57 2.49
N ARG A 296 -11.55 -22.00 2.65
CA ARG A 296 -11.08 -20.84 1.91
C ARG A 296 -10.31 -21.26 0.67
N LYS A 297 -10.61 -20.61 -0.45
CA LYS A 297 -9.83 -20.71 -1.69
C LYS A 297 -8.54 -19.89 -1.55
N ASP A 298 -7.44 -20.38 -2.09
CA ASP A 298 -6.22 -19.57 -2.22
C ASP A 298 -6.44 -18.49 -3.30
N LEU A 299 -6.56 -17.24 -2.84
CA LEU A 299 -6.73 -16.06 -3.68
C LEU A 299 -5.43 -15.24 -3.79
N LYS A 300 -4.27 -15.87 -3.57
CA LYS A 300 -2.98 -15.21 -3.75
C LYS A 300 -2.84 -14.62 -5.15
N ASP A 301 -2.40 -13.37 -5.23
CA ASP A 301 -2.10 -12.70 -6.50
C ASP A 301 -0.79 -13.25 -7.10
N LYS A 302 -0.92 -14.10 -8.13
CA LYS A 302 0.20 -14.71 -8.85
C LYS A 302 1.04 -13.70 -9.64
N GLY A 303 0.58 -12.47 -9.82
CA GLY A 303 1.31 -11.38 -10.46
C GLY A 303 2.29 -10.66 -9.54
N GLN A 304 2.28 -10.97 -8.23
CA GLN A 304 3.20 -10.40 -7.24
C GLN A 304 4.46 -11.26 -7.08
N ARG A 305 5.46 -10.72 -6.36
CA ARG A 305 6.68 -11.46 -6.00
C ARG A 305 6.33 -12.78 -5.31
N LYS A 306 7.21 -13.80 -5.43
CA LYS A 306 6.97 -15.13 -4.86
C LYS A 306 6.69 -15.10 -3.34
N ALA A 307 7.47 -14.31 -2.60
CA ALA A 307 7.32 -14.12 -1.16
C ALA A 307 6.13 -13.21 -0.77
N CYS A 308 5.47 -12.53 -1.72
CA CYS A 308 4.30 -11.70 -1.41
C CYS A 308 3.06 -12.56 -1.20
N GLY A 309 2.39 -12.41 -0.05
CA GLY A 309 1.16 -13.11 0.29
C GLY A 309 -0.14 -12.36 -0.06
N CYS A 310 -0.06 -11.24 -0.78
CA CYS A 310 -1.23 -10.41 -1.10
C CYS A 310 -2.28 -11.16 -1.92
N MET A 311 -3.56 -10.90 -1.62
CA MET A 311 -4.69 -11.36 -2.43
C MET A 311 -4.77 -10.62 -3.77
N ILE A 312 -5.54 -11.22 -4.69
CA ILE A 312 -5.91 -10.61 -5.98
C ILE A 312 -6.58 -9.26 -5.75
N SER A 313 -6.01 -8.24 -6.38
CA SER A 313 -6.55 -6.87 -6.37
C SER A 313 -6.15 -6.15 -7.65
N LYS A 314 -6.86 -5.05 -7.98
CA LYS A 314 -6.50 -4.21 -9.11
C LYS A 314 -5.89 -2.90 -8.64
N ASP A 315 -4.61 -2.65 -8.96
CA ASP A 315 -3.98 -1.36 -8.74
C ASP A 315 -4.40 -0.36 -9.82
N ILE A 316 -4.74 0.86 -9.42
CA ILE A 316 -5.17 1.94 -10.33
C ILE A 316 -4.17 3.10 -10.43
N GLY A 317 -3.02 2.98 -9.80
CA GLY A 317 -1.97 3.99 -9.87
C GLY A 317 -1.16 3.95 -11.16
N ARG A 318 -0.20 4.87 -11.26
CA ARG A 318 0.69 5.00 -12.41
C ARG A 318 2.11 5.34 -11.96
N TYR A 319 3.09 4.72 -12.59
CA TYR A 319 4.50 5.04 -12.36
C TYR A 319 4.85 6.47 -12.80
N ASN A 320 5.87 7.04 -12.17
CA ASN A 320 6.34 8.40 -12.42
C ASN A 320 5.26 9.48 -12.18
N THR A 321 4.46 9.31 -11.10
CA THR A 321 3.43 10.29 -10.73
C THR A 321 3.51 10.73 -9.28
N CYS A 322 4.25 10.02 -8.40
CA CYS A 322 4.31 10.34 -6.99
C CYS A 322 5.28 11.51 -6.73
N SER A 323 4.75 12.62 -6.22
CA SER A 323 5.52 13.84 -5.92
C SER A 323 6.22 13.84 -4.56
N HIS A 324 6.25 12.75 -3.83
CA HIS A 324 7.07 12.63 -2.62
C HIS A 324 8.58 12.61 -2.92
N PHE A 325 8.96 12.19 -4.14
CA PHE A 325 10.34 12.09 -4.62
C PHE A 325 11.27 11.28 -3.72
N CYS A 326 10.74 10.22 -3.09
CA CYS A 326 11.56 9.33 -2.28
C CYS A 326 12.67 8.73 -3.15
N VAL A 327 13.92 8.88 -2.73
CA VAL A 327 15.11 8.49 -3.52
C VAL A 327 15.21 6.98 -3.72
N TYR A 328 14.66 6.20 -2.80
CA TYR A 328 14.62 4.73 -2.85
C TYR A 328 13.38 4.18 -3.57
N CYS A 329 12.57 5.03 -4.21
CA CYS A 329 11.30 4.60 -4.82
C CYS A 329 11.53 3.84 -6.13
N TYR A 330 11.00 2.61 -6.18
CA TYR A 330 11.02 1.82 -7.41
C TYR A 330 9.99 2.28 -8.46
N ALA A 331 8.98 3.06 -8.05
CA ALA A 331 7.89 3.49 -8.94
C ALA A 331 8.23 4.75 -9.74
N ASN A 332 9.11 5.59 -9.24
CA ASN A 332 9.61 6.77 -9.95
C ASN A 332 10.96 6.48 -10.63
N THR A 333 11.12 6.93 -11.85
CA THR A 333 12.40 6.84 -12.55
C THR A 333 13.35 7.92 -12.04
N ASN A 334 12.89 9.18 -12.06
CA ASN A 334 13.56 10.35 -11.53
C ASN A 334 12.55 11.47 -11.35
N ARG A 335 12.99 12.60 -10.77
CA ARG A 335 12.16 13.77 -10.49
C ARG A 335 11.62 14.41 -11.77
N GLU A 336 12.42 14.52 -12.82
CA GLU A 336 12.02 15.13 -14.08
C GLU A 336 10.87 14.38 -14.77
N CYS A 337 10.89 13.04 -14.71
CA CYS A 337 9.79 12.23 -15.25
C CYS A 337 8.46 12.50 -14.52
N VAL A 338 8.50 12.64 -13.20
CA VAL A 338 7.31 12.98 -12.41
C VAL A 338 6.80 14.37 -12.74
N GLN A 339 7.69 15.36 -12.82
CA GLN A 339 7.34 16.74 -13.16
C GLN A 339 6.74 16.86 -14.55
N LYS A 340 7.31 16.18 -15.57
CA LYS A 340 6.75 16.11 -16.92
C LYS A 340 5.34 15.53 -16.92
N ASN A 341 5.11 14.49 -16.16
CA ASN A 341 3.80 13.87 -16.07
C ASN A 341 2.79 14.74 -15.31
N ALA A 342 3.20 15.50 -14.32
CA ALA A 342 2.34 16.38 -13.54
C ALA A 342 1.67 17.47 -14.41
N VAL A 343 2.33 17.93 -15.48
CA VAL A 343 1.74 18.90 -16.43
C VAL A 343 0.51 18.33 -17.15
N HIS A 344 0.44 17.01 -17.31
CA HIS A 344 -0.66 16.31 -17.98
C HIS A 344 -1.76 15.82 -17.02
N TYR A 345 -1.67 16.19 -15.76
CA TYR A 345 -2.68 15.86 -14.75
C TYR A 345 -3.91 16.76 -14.87
N SER A 346 -5.08 16.18 -14.62
CA SER A 346 -6.34 16.88 -14.43
C SER A 346 -7.26 16.04 -13.55
N ASP A 347 -7.96 16.71 -12.61
CA ASP A 347 -8.93 16.06 -11.72
C ASP A 347 -10.05 15.33 -12.50
N ASP A 348 -10.37 15.79 -13.71
CA ASP A 348 -11.47 15.27 -14.54
C ASP A 348 -11.03 14.20 -15.56
N SER A 349 -9.73 13.98 -15.73
CA SER A 349 -9.24 13.00 -16.71
C SER A 349 -9.62 11.56 -16.34
N GLU A 350 -9.86 10.72 -17.34
CA GLU A 350 -10.19 9.29 -17.12
C GLU A 350 -9.03 8.51 -16.45
N SER A 351 -7.80 8.93 -16.69
CA SER A 351 -6.59 8.35 -16.11
C SER A 351 -5.81 9.39 -15.32
N LEU A 352 -4.92 8.96 -14.41
CA LEU A 352 -4.07 9.85 -13.61
C LEU A 352 -3.28 10.86 -14.44
N ILE A 353 -2.93 10.51 -15.67
CA ILE A 353 -2.24 11.40 -16.61
C ILE A 353 -2.92 11.25 -17.96
N ARG A 354 -3.19 12.38 -18.63
CA ARG A 354 -3.63 12.37 -20.03
C ARG A 354 -2.53 11.73 -20.90
N SER A 355 -2.90 10.75 -21.71
CA SER A 355 -2.01 10.11 -22.69
C SER A 355 -2.00 10.88 -23.99
#